data_9fa81745ffb7d3db2a29cc1c41491e63
#
_entry.id   9fa81745ffb7d3db2a29cc1c41491e63
#
_cell.length_a   1.000
_cell.length_b   1.000
_cell.length_c   1.000
_cell.angle_alpha   90.00
_cell.angle_beta   90.00
_cell.angle_gamma   90.00
#
_symmetry.space_group_name_H-M   'P 1'
#
loop_
_entity.id
_entity.type
_entity.pdbx_description
1 polymer ?
#
loop_
_entity_poly.entity_id
_entity_poly.type
_entity_poly.pdbx_seq_one_letter_code
_entity_poly.pdbx_strand_id
1 'polypeptide(L)'
;MEPFIGMIIELPWPWAPQGWLTCEGQTIPLQQNQALYSLIGNTYGGDMKAGTFNLPDLRKIVDGQKVSMYESYRIDGTPIKCIALQGIYPMRP
;
A
#
# COMPACT_ATOMS: atom_id res chain seq x y z
N MET A 1 -0.16 4.87 -18.97
CA MET A 1 -1.46 5.17 -18.35
C MET A 1 -1.25 5.48 -16.88
N GLU A 2 -1.80 6.58 -16.40
CA GLU A 2 -1.69 6.95 -14.99
C GLU A 2 -2.70 6.17 -14.15
N PRO A 3 -2.30 5.65 -13.00
CA PRO A 3 -3.24 5.02 -12.09
C PRO A 3 -4.07 6.07 -11.35
N PHE A 4 -5.15 5.62 -10.71
CA PHE A 4 -5.80 6.43 -9.69
C PHE A 4 -5.02 6.30 -8.38
N ILE A 5 -4.93 7.39 -7.61
CA ILE A 5 -4.34 7.36 -6.27
C ILE A 5 -5.15 6.38 -5.43
N GLY A 6 -4.44 5.53 -4.69
CA GLY A 6 -5.08 4.53 -3.84
C GLY A 6 -5.46 3.23 -4.55
N MET A 7 -5.26 3.17 -5.88
CA MET A 7 -5.50 1.93 -6.63
C MET A 7 -4.56 0.84 -6.14
N ILE A 8 -5.08 -0.37 -5.95
CA ILE A 8 -4.28 -1.53 -5.56
C ILE A 8 -4.23 -2.48 -6.74
N ILE A 9 -3.02 -2.89 -7.10
CA ILE A 9 -2.81 -3.84 -8.20
C ILE A 9 -1.95 -5.00 -7.74
N GLU A 10 -2.02 -6.11 -8.47
CA GLU A 10 -1.15 -7.26 -8.27
C GLU A 10 -0.09 -7.27 -9.37
N LEU A 11 1.14 -7.55 -8.99
CA LEU A 11 2.27 -7.58 -9.92
C LEU A 11 3.00 -8.91 -9.84
N PRO A 12 3.39 -9.48 -11.00
CA PRO A 12 4.08 -10.77 -11.02
C PRO A 12 5.59 -10.66 -10.89
N TRP A 13 6.09 -9.63 -10.23
CA TRP A 13 7.51 -9.46 -9.90
C TRP A 13 7.62 -8.88 -8.49
N PRO A 14 8.78 -9.00 -7.82
CA PRO A 14 8.86 -8.79 -6.38
C PRO A 14 9.23 -7.36 -5.94
N TRP A 15 8.92 -6.34 -6.73
CA TRP A 15 9.19 -4.96 -6.30
C TRP A 15 8.06 -4.03 -6.76
N ALA A 16 7.83 -2.97 -5.95
CA ALA A 16 6.85 -1.95 -6.29
C ALA A 16 7.45 -0.97 -7.32
N PRO A 17 6.69 -0.61 -8.37
CA PRO A 17 7.14 0.42 -9.30
C PRO A 17 7.27 1.78 -8.61
N GLN A 18 7.95 2.71 -9.26
CA GLN A 18 8.07 4.08 -8.76
C GLN A 18 6.67 4.69 -8.59
N GLY A 19 6.44 5.36 -7.47
CA GLY A 19 5.14 5.94 -7.15
C GLY A 19 4.18 4.98 -6.47
N TRP A 20 4.61 3.76 -6.20
CA TRP A 20 3.82 2.71 -5.53
C TRP A 20 4.57 2.19 -4.33
N LEU A 21 3.83 1.62 -3.39
CA LEU A 21 4.40 0.85 -2.28
C LEU A 21 3.64 -0.45 -2.13
N THR A 22 4.31 -1.48 -1.64
CA THR A 22 3.65 -2.73 -1.29
C THR A 22 2.69 -2.52 -0.13
N CYS A 23 1.61 -3.30 -0.08
CA CYS A 23 0.60 -3.19 0.97
C CYS A 23 1.01 -4.02 2.20
N GLU A 24 1.91 -3.47 3.00
CA GLU A 24 2.48 -4.17 4.15
C GLU A 24 2.26 -3.44 5.48
N GLY A 25 1.28 -2.55 5.53
CA GLY A 25 0.96 -1.84 6.76
C GLY A 25 1.95 -0.77 7.15
N GLN A 26 2.77 -0.30 6.22
CA GLN A 26 3.79 0.70 6.54
C GLN A 26 3.16 1.99 7.04
N THR A 27 3.87 2.64 7.95
CA THR A 27 3.50 3.97 8.44
C THR A 27 4.16 5.01 7.54
N ILE A 28 3.36 5.89 6.95
CA ILE A 28 3.88 6.92 6.04
C ILE A 28 3.45 8.31 6.50
N PRO A 29 4.21 9.36 6.11
CA PRO A 29 3.89 10.71 6.54
C PRO A 29 2.65 11.25 5.82
N LEU A 30 1.75 11.85 6.59
CA LEU A 30 0.52 12.44 6.07
C LEU A 30 0.83 13.63 5.16
N GLN A 31 1.77 14.46 5.57
CA GLN A 31 2.07 15.71 4.89
C GLN A 31 2.50 15.50 3.43
N GLN A 32 3.20 14.41 3.16
CA GLN A 32 3.67 14.09 1.82
C GLN A 32 2.67 13.27 1.01
N ASN A 33 1.59 12.81 1.65
CA ASN A 33 0.63 11.90 1.05
C ASN A 33 -0.81 12.32 1.35
N GLN A 34 -1.07 13.63 1.30
CA GLN A 34 -2.37 14.19 1.69
C GLN A 34 -3.52 13.65 0.83
N ALA A 35 -3.29 13.51 -0.47
CA ALA A 35 -4.32 13.01 -1.38
C ALA A 35 -4.74 11.59 -1.02
N LEU A 36 -3.76 10.72 -0.76
CA LEU A 36 -4.05 9.35 -0.34
C LEU A 36 -4.76 9.33 1.01
N TYR A 37 -4.29 10.16 1.96
CA TYR A 37 -4.92 10.24 3.26
C TYR A 37 -6.38 10.66 3.16
N SER A 38 -6.72 11.58 2.25
CA SER A 38 -8.10 12.02 2.07
C SER A 38 -9.02 10.90 1.59
N LEU A 39 -8.44 9.84 0.98
CA LEU A 39 -9.19 8.70 0.49
C LEU A 39 -9.32 7.58 1.51
N ILE A 40 -8.23 7.23 2.20
CA ILE A 40 -8.23 6.08 3.10
C ILE A 40 -8.18 6.45 4.59
N GLY A 41 -7.77 7.68 4.92
CA GLY A 41 -7.74 8.14 6.31
C GLY A 41 -6.95 7.22 7.22
N ASN A 42 -7.45 7.03 8.44
CA ASN A 42 -6.85 6.16 9.45
C ASN A 42 -7.47 4.77 9.47
N THR A 43 -8.09 4.35 8.37
CA THR A 43 -8.76 3.05 8.30
C THR A 43 -7.84 1.90 8.71
N TYR A 44 -6.55 2.01 8.37
CA TYR A 44 -5.57 0.97 8.64
C TYR A 44 -4.62 1.34 9.79
N GLY A 45 -4.97 2.39 10.54
CA GLY A 45 -4.17 2.85 11.66
C GLY A 45 -3.41 4.13 11.35
N GLY A 46 -2.64 4.60 12.34
CA GLY A 46 -1.86 5.82 12.20
C GLY A 46 -1.80 6.59 13.50
N ASP A 47 -0.99 7.64 13.52
CA ASP A 47 -0.84 8.51 14.68
C ASP A 47 -0.97 9.96 14.21
N MET A 48 -2.13 10.55 14.48
CA MET A 48 -2.41 11.94 14.07
C MET A 48 -1.47 12.94 14.74
N LYS A 49 -1.04 12.65 15.97
CA LYS A 49 -0.10 13.54 16.66
C LYS A 49 1.27 13.52 16.00
N ALA A 50 1.68 12.37 15.50
CA ALA A 50 2.94 12.24 14.76
C ALA A 50 2.80 12.64 13.29
N GLY A 51 1.57 12.89 12.82
CA GLY A 51 1.33 13.22 11.42
C GLY A 51 1.54 12.05 10.47
N THR A 52 1.11 10.86 10.88
CA THR A 52 1.31 9.63 10.08
C THR A 52 0.00 8.87 9.95
N PHE A 53 -0.05 8.01 8.93
CA PHE A 53 -1.12 7.04 8.77
C PHE A 53 -0.54 5.77 8.13
N ASN A 54 -1.31 4.68 8.22
CA ASN A 54 -0.81 3.38 7.77
C ASN A 54 -1.46 2.96 6.46
N LEU A 55 -0.67 2.26 5.64
CA LEU A 55 -1.15 1.61 4.44
C LEU A 55 -1.89 0.32 4.78
N PRO A 56 -2.74 -0.18 3.87
CA PRO A 56 -3.34 -1.50 4.03
C PRO A 56 -2.27 -2.57 4.21
N ASP A 57 -2.58 -3.58 5.01
CA ASP A 57 -1.69 -4.72 5.21
C ASP A 57 -2.34 -5.96 4.61
N LEU A 58 -1.88 -6.32 3.42
CA LEU A 58 -2.40 -7.46 2.67
C LEU A 58 -1.41 -8.62 2.65
N ARG A 59 -0.48 -8.63 3.61
CA ARG A 59 0.50 -9.71 3.71
C ARG A 59 -0.14 -11.03 4.05
N LYS A 60 0.43 -12.09 3.49
CA LYS A 60 0.05 -13.46 3.75
C LYS A 60 0.55 -13.90 5.13
N ILE A 61 -0.21 -14.75 5.79
CA ILE A 61 0.21 -15.36 7.06
C ILE A 61 0.67 -16.78 6.77
N VAL A 62 1.91 -17.08 7.18
CA VAL A 62 2.50 -18.42 7.04
C VAL A 62 3.03 -18.81 8.41
N ASP A 63 2.59 -19.97 8.90
CA ASP A 63 2.97 -20.49 10.23
C ASP A 63 2.71 -19.47 11.35
N GLY A 64 1.57 -18.76 11.24
CA GLY A 64 1.15 -17.81 12.27
C GLY A 64 1.83 -16.45 12.19
N GLN A 65 2.68 -16.21 11.19
CA GLN A 65 3.41 -14.95 11.04
C GLN A 65 3.13 -14.32 9.69
N LYS A 66 3.08 -12.99 9.67
CA LYS A 66 2.96 -12.24 8.41
C LYS A 66 4.28 -12.31 7.66
N VAL A 67 4.19 -12.60 6.37
CA VAL A 67 5.34 -12.75 5.48
C VAL A 67 5.37 -11.55 4.55
N SER A 68 6.55 -10.94 4.34
CA SER A 68 6.67 -9.81 3.44
C SER A 68 6.25 -10.20 2.01
N MET A 69 5.85 -9.21 1.22
CA MET A 69 5.45 -9.45 -0.18
C MET A 69 6.58 -10.09 -0.97
N TYR A 70 7.83 -9.67 -0.73
CA TYR A 70 8.99 -10.26 -1.39
C TYR A 70 9.13 -11.74 -1.04
N GLU A 71 9.04 -12.09 0.25
CA GLU A 71 9.17 -13.48 0.69
C GLU A 71 8.05 -14.35 0.17
N SER A 72 6.83 -13.84 0.17
CA SER A 72 5.68 -14.57 -0.36
C SER A 72 5.89 -14.89 -1.85
N TYR A 73 6.38 -13.92 -2.63
CA TYR A 73 6.69 -14.13 -4.03
C TYR A 73 7.80 -15.16 -4.20
N ARG A 74 8.86 -15.06 -3.39
CA ARG A 74 10.00 -15.97 -3.46
C ARG A 74 9.62 -17.41 -3.13
N ILE A 75 8.73 -17.59 -2.15
CA ILE A 75 8.35 -18.93 -1.69
C ILE A 75 7.48 -19.65 -2.72
N ASP A 76 6.46 -19.00 -3.25
CA ASP A 76 5.44 -19.70 -4.06
C ASP A 76 4.97 -18.93 -5.29
N GLY A 77 5.63 -17.82 -5.62
CA GLY A 77 5.26 -17.02 -6.79
C GLY A 77 4.00 -16.19 -6.61
N THR A 78 3.50 -16.05 -5.38
CA THR A 78 2.32 -15.21 -5.13
C THR A 78 2.59 -13.77 -5.59
N PRO A 79 1.74 -13.18 -6.45
CA PRO A 79 1.93 -11.79 -6.87
C PRO A 79 1.95 -10.83 -5.69
N ILE A 80 2.78 -9.81 -5.77
CA ILE A 80 2.78 -8.75 -4.75
C ILE A 80 1.60 -7.81 -4.97
N LYS A 81 1.10 -7.20 -3.90
CA LYS A 81 0.03 -6.21 -3.97
C LYS A 81 0.59 -4.85 -3.62
N CYS A 82 0.37 -3.86 -4.50
CA CYS A 82 0.91 -2.52 -4.35
C CYS A 82 -0.20 -1.48 -4.43
N ILE A 83 -0.02 -0.37 -3.72
CA ILE A 83 -0.95 0.75 -3.71
C ILE A 83 -0.29 1.97 -4.35
N ALA A 84 -1.03 2.69 -5.18
CA ALA A 84 -0.54 3.89 -5.84
C ALA A 84 -0.55 5.07 -4.88
N LEU A 85 0.62 5.71 -4.72
CA LEU A 85 0.76 6.93 -3.92
C LEU A 85 0.56 8.18 -4.76
N GLN A 86 0.67 8.07 -6.07
CA GLN A 86 0.60 9.16 -7.04
C GLN A 86 -0.33 8.75 -8.18
N GLY A 87 -0.91 9.74 -8.84
CA GLY A 87 -1.77 9.49 -9.99
C GLY A 87 -2.96 10.44 -10.00
N ILE A 88 -4.02 10.02 -10.68
CA ILE A 88 -5.24 10.80 -10.82
C ILE A 88 -6.08 10.65 -9.55
N TYR A 89 -6.57 11.76 -9.01
CA TYR A 89 -7.48 11.71 -7.87
C TYR A 89 -8.84 11.21 -8.34
N PRO A 90 -9.38 10.13 -7.74
CA PRO A 90 -10.66 9.60 -8.18
C PRO A 90 -11.80 10.57 -7.83
N MET A 91 -12.67 10.81 -8.81
CA MET A 91 -13.82 11.70 -8.62
C MET A 91 -14.99 10.88 -8.08
N ARG A 92 -15.65 11.43 -7.07
CA ARG A 92 -16.89 10.84 -6.56
C ARG A 92 -18.02 11.15 -7.53
N PRO A 93 -18.83 10.15 -7.93
CA PRO A 93 -19.96 10.37 -8.83
C PRO A 93 -21.06 11.22 -8.20
#